data_0c8ea9b08480880548c5fb5be0d5c21f
#
_entry.id   0c8ea9b08480880548c5fb5be0d5c21f
#
_cell.length_a   1.000
_cell.length_b   1.000
_cell.length_c   1.000
_cell.angle_alpha   90.00
_cell.angle_beta   90.00
_cell.angle_gamma   90.00
#
_symmetry.space_group_name_H-M   'P 1'
#
loop_
_entity.id
_entity.type
_entity.pdbx_description
1 polymer ?
#
loop_
_entity_poly.entity_id
_entity_poly.type
_entity_poly.pdbx_seq_one_letter_code
_entity_poly.pdbx_strand_id
1 'polypeptide(L)'
;MFCNSRRLADVISPSLPACNPSPATPSLPRSFVKLSSVASALTLFISLLIASQAMFGVQSETIPPPKQLTVTANLPTGTVNAPYTGSISASGGTAPYTYAAPGLPKGLVINTTTGGITGKVTTAGSTTFTAHVKDSAGDQGTGTFTITFNNPPISVTVAPKIETLPSGGSQEFLATVLYTTNTAVTWTASAGTIDANGNFVAPTVTANTSVTITATSVADSTKSGTAKLTVSTVKPPKVALELLFPPTNANQPYYADTQKYLLTNNPTVAGVDLWLEWSSADLGPGNNPQYNFSTFDAEIAQFIAAGKKVNIIVWAVADLVTNTSTPQYVWNNLGSSNITTCAGAQTPNYFASAFQVPYMAFMAQVIEHYGSNASVGYIRIGLGRGGETFPSQNFGTDPCTQTFVNDWGWTDATWEAYVNAMVDYQSTLKSPKQLMVGLDTVDTFTMADIEAANAVPLKIALGNEGLEASDITKYPTCSADWCNLWTLYKGDVPFELQTIALSSPQGNPPVGSLTTILPFAVEHGATIMEIYTDDWLQGFDPNYPNYSTYGAAYAAAIKAAAMGK
;
A
#
# COMPACT_ATOMS: atom_id res chain seq x y z
N MET A 1 -45.69 -15.09 10.30
CA MET A 1 -46.42 -15.15 9.02
C MET A 1 -45.50 -14.60 7.95
N PHE A 2 -44.99 -15.49 7.22
CA PHE A 2 -44.67 -15.59 5.82
C PHE A 2 -44.27 -14.34 5.02
N CYS A 3 -43.08 -14.49 4.45
CA CYS A 3 -42.75 -14.41 3.01
C CYS A 3 -42.34 -13.01 2.56
N ASN A 4 -41.37 -12.80 1.67
CA ASN A 4 -40.70 -13.66 0.69
C ASN A 4 -39.47 -12.94 0.17
N SER A 5 -38.44 -13.71 -0.10
CA SER A 5 -37.32 -13.40 -0.96
C SER A 5 -37.77 -12.91 -2.35
N ARG A 6 -37.23 -11.83 -2.86
CA ARG A 6 -37.10 -11.65 -4.31
C ARG A 6 -35.76 -11.03 -4.67
N ARG A 7 -35.03 -11.82 -5.46
CA ARG A 7 -33.90 -11.39 -6.28
C ARG A 7 -34.36 -10.25 -7.18
N LEU A 8 -33.56 -9.22 -7.33
CA LEU A 8 -33.57 -8.35 -8.50
C LEU A 8 -32.21 -8.49 -9.17
N ALA A 9 -32.16 -9.43 -10.13
CA ALA A 9 -31.30 -9.31 -11.30
C ALA A 9 -32.16 -8.64 -12.38
N ASP A 10 -31.49 -7.95 -13.30
CA ASP A 10 -31.98 -7.29 -14.50
C ASP A 10 -32.51 -5.86 -14.32
N VAL A 11 -31.71 -4.98 -14.84
CA VAL A 11 -31.89 -3.79 -15.67
C VAL A 11 -30.65 -2.91 -15.45
N ILE A 12 -29.73 -2.73 -16.39
CA ILE A 12 -29.67 -2.02 -17.66
C ILE A 12 -28.27 -2.21 -18.25
N SER A 13 -28.22 -2.79 -19.43
CA SER A 13 -27.06 -2.69 -20.32
C SER A 13 -27.34 -1.56 -21.33
N PRO A 14 -26.49 -0.55 -21.48
CA PRO A 14 -26.53 0.31 -22.65
C PRO A 14 -25.73 -0.34 -23.79
N SER A 15 -26.43 -0.57 -24.89
CA SER A 15 -25.96 -1.05 -26.17
C SER A 15 -24.79 -0.22 -26.72
N LEU A 16 -23.67 -0.89 -27.01
CA LEU A 16 -22.62 -0.37 -27.87
C LEU A 16 -23.14 -0.32 -29.35
N PRO A 17 -22.79 0.71 -30.11
CA PRO A 17 -23.15 0.77 -31.52
C PRO A 17 -22.34 -0.23 -32.37
N ALA A 18 -23.01 -0.90 -33.25
CA ALA A 18 -22.48 -1.87 -34.21
C ALA A 18 -21.39 -1.24 -35.10
N CYS A 19 -20.26 -1.92 -35.23
CA CYS A 19 -19.24 -1.64 -36.25
C CYS A 19 -19.80 -1.99 -37.64
N ASN A 20 -19.87 -1.00 -38.50
CA ASN A 20 -20.12 -1.18 -39.94
C ASN A 20 -18.92 -1.86 -40.61
N PRO A 21 -19.12 -2.80 -41.55
CA PRO A 21 -18.03 -3.42 -42.28
C PRO A 21 -17.45 -2.46 -43.33
N SER A 22 -16.12 -2.43 -43.36
CA SER A 22 -15.30 -1.70 -44.34
C SER A 22 -15.57 -2.17 -45.77
N PRO A 23 -15.56 -1.29 -46.78
CA PRO A 23 -15.84 -1.63 -48.15
C PRO A 23 -14.68 -2.39 -48.82
N ALA A 24 -15.06 -3.30 -49.70
CA ALA A 24 -14.22 -4.17 -50.49
C ALA A 24 -13.20 -3.42 -51.36
N THR A 25 -11.98 -3.94 -51.39
CA THR A 25 -10.93 -3.55 -52.35
C THR A 25 -11.29 -3.96 -53.76
N PRO A 26 -11.08 -3.09 -54.78
CA PRO A 26 -11.33 -3.46 -56.16
C PRO A 26 -10.21 -4.36 -56.71
N SER A 27 -10.62 -5.44 -57.37
CA SER A 27 -9.79 -6.36 -58.10
C SER A 27 -9.22 -5.73 -59.37
N LEU A 28 -7.89 -5.77 -59.54
CA LEU A 28 -7.22 -5.46 -60.79
C LEU A 28 -7.34 -6.62 -61.79
N PRO A 29 -7.53 -6.33 -63.11
CA PRO A 29 -7.71 -7.37 -64.13
C PRO A 29 -6.35 -8.00 -64.50
N ARG A 30 -6.33 -9.32 -64.58
CA ARG A 30 -5.23 -10.10 -65.15
C ARG A 30 -5.23 -9.94 -66.67
N SER A 31 -4.23 -9.24 -67.22
CA SER A 31 -3.93 -9.31 -68.64
C SER A 31 -2.90 -10.40 -68.90
N PHE A 32 -3.34 -11.45 -69.59
CA PHE A 32 -2.45 -12.46 -70.18
C PHE A 32 -1.76 -11.87 -71.42
N VAL A 33 -0.44 -11.72 -71.39
CA VAL A 33 0.39 -11.46 -72.58
C VAL A 33 1.01 -12.76 -72.99
N LYS A 34 0.66 -13.24 -74.18
CA LYS A 34 1.27 -14.40 -74.83
C LYS A 34 2.73 -14.12 -75.14
N LEU A 35 3.67 -14.93 -74.59
CA LEU A 35 5.03 -15.04 -75.09
C LEU A 35 5.00 -15.93 -76.37
N SER A 36 5.24 -15.33 -77.45
CA SER A 36 5.74 -16.04 -78.62
C SER A 36 6.70 -15.14 -79.39
N SER A 37 7.84 -15.71 -79.76
CA SER A 37 8.90 -15.20 -80.62
C SER A 37 9.88 -14.16 -80.10
N VAL A 38 10.91 -14.64 -79.33
CA VAL A 38 12.26 -14.08 -79.39
C VAL A 38 13.26 -15.23 -79.15
N ALA A 39 13.39 -16.13 -80.09
CA ALA A 39 14.36 -17.22 -80.07
C ALA A 39 15.37 -17.18 -81.24
N SER A 40 15.55 -16.02 -81.93
CA SER A 40 16.43 -15.94 -83.08
C SER A 40 17.48 -14.83 -83.07
N ALA A 41 17.61 -14.06 -81.97
CA ALA A 41 18.58 -12.97 -81.94
C ALA A 41 19.77 -13.19 -80.96
N LEU A 42 19.81 -14.32 -80.25
CA LEU A 42 20.86 -14.55 -79.23
C LEU A 42 22.05 -15.40 -79.72
N THR A 43 21.97 -15.98 -80.92
CA THR A 43 23.05 -16.86 -81.48
C THR A 43 24.08 -16.10 -82.28
N LEU A 44 23.83 -14.85 -82.69
CA LEU A 44 24.79 -14.06 -83.50
C LEU A 44 25.65 -13.10 -82.69
N PHE A 45 25.35 -12.88 -81.39
CA PHE A 45 26.16 -12.01 -80.51
C PHE A 45 27.24 -12.73 -79.71
N ILE A 46 27.13 -14.06 -79.61
CA ILE A 46 28.10 -14.88 -78.87
C ILE A 46 29.34 -15.22 -79.71
N SER A 47 29.24 -15.21 -81.02
CA SER A 47 30.37 -15.56 -81.90
C SER A 47 31.30 -14.36 -82.22
N LEU A 48 30.91 -13.13 -81.90
CA LEU A 48 31.73 -11.91 -82.14
C LEU A 48 32.50 -11.46 -80.88
N LEU A 49 32.21 -12.02 -79.72
CA LEU A 49 32.88 -11.68 -78.46
C LEU A 49 34.05 -12.60 -78.15
N ILE A 50 34.25 -13.71 -78.92
CA ILE A 50 35.36 -14.67 -78.71
C ILE A 50 36.64 -14.31 -79.52
N ALA A 51 36.51 -13.39 -80.47
CA ALA A 51 37.63 -13.05 -81.36
C ALA A 51 38.42 -11.79 -80.93
N SER A 52 38.08 -11.11 -79.88
CA SER A 52 38.77 -9.88 -79.45
C SER A 52 39.49 -9.97 -78.08
N GLN A 53 39.60 -11.18 -77.53
CA GLN A 53 40.27 -11.40 -76.24
C GLN A 53 41.70 -11.97 -76.32
N ALA A 54 42.33 -11.91 -77.50
CA ALA A 54 43.71 -12.49 -77.69
C ALA A 54 44.82 -11.43 -77.65
N MET A 55 44.57 -10.19 -77.15
CA MET A 55 45.66 -9.15 -77.11
C MET A 55 45.65 -8.25 -75.84
N PHE A 56 45.04 -8.63 -74.77
CA PHE A 56 45.33 -8.03 -73.47
C PHE A 56 45.47 -9.19 -72.48
N GLY A 57 46.67 -9.40 -71.97
CA GLY A 57 46.97 -10.31 -70.89
C GLY A 57 46.28 -9.80 -69.61
N VAL A 58 44.98 -10.03 -69.49
CA VAL A 58 44.28 -9.92 -68.24
C VAL A 58 44.64 -11.11 -67.40
N GLN A 59 45.55 -10.90 -66.47
CA GLN A 59 45.78 -11.89 -65.41
C GLN A 59 44.40 -12.06 -64.76
N SER A 60 43.85 -13.26 -64.86
CA SER A 60 42.71 -13.65 -64.06
C SER A 60 43.17 -13.60 -62.60
N GLU A 61 42.93 -12.52 -61.92
CA GLU A 61 42.98 -12.57 -60.47
C GLU A 61 41.97 -13.61 -60.03
N THR A 62 42.48 -14.76 -59.64
CA THR A 62 41.68 -15.76 -58.92
C THR A 62 41.21 -15.09 -57.63
N ILE A 63 39.95 -14.62 -57.61
CA ILE A 63 39.33 -14.22 -56.37
C ILE A 63 39.47 -15.43 -55.42
N PRO A 64 40.25 -15.31 -54.35
CA PRO A 64 40.39 -16.42 -53.42
C PRO A 64 38.97 -16.78 -52.93
N PRO A 65 38.66 -18.05 -52.75
CA PRO A 65 37.36 -18.44 -52.22
C PRO A 65 37.11 -17.72 -50.89
N PRO A 66 35.90 -17.22 -50.69
CA PRO A 66 35.58 -16.48 -49.48
C PRO A 66 36.00 -17.31 -48.26
N LYS A 67 36.80 -16.71 -47.38
CA LYS A 67 37.20 -17.37 -46.13
C LYS A 67 35.93 -17.58 -45.29
N GLN A 68 35.63 -18.84 -45.04
CA GLN A 68 34.46 -19.20 -44.27
C GLN A 68 34.61 -18.70 -42.83
N LEU A 69 33.72 -17.78 -42.40
CA LEU A 69 33.63 -17.35 -41.03
C LEU A 69 32.91 -18.40 -40.18
N THR A 70 33.53 -18.80 -39.09
CA THR A 70 32.91 -19.65 -38.07
C THR A 70 32.39 -18.75 -36.96
N VAL A 71 31.05 -18.82 -36.67
CA VAL A 71 30.40 -18.07 -35.60
C VAL A 71 30.11 -19.00 -34.44
N THR A 72 30.55 -18.61 -33.25
CA THR A 72 30.33 -19.35 -32.00
C THR A 72 29.69 -18.44 -30.96
N ALA A 73 29.09 -19.03 -29.91
CA ALA A 73 28.45 -18.29 -28.86
C ALA A 73 28.79 -18.85 -27.47
N ASN A 74 28.92 -17.96 -26.50
CA ASN A 74 28.89 -18.28 -25.08
C ASN A 74 27.66 -17.60 -24.47
N LEU A 75 26.60 -18.39 -24.28
CA LEU A 75 25.28 -17.91 -23.84
C LEU A 75 24.85 -18.73 -22.62
N PRO A 76 25.30 -18.35 -21.41
CA PRO A 76 24.85 -19.02 -20.21
C PRO A 76 23.33 -18.82 -20.02
N THR A 77 22.69 -19.74 -19.30
CA THR A 77 21.31 -19.57 -18.90
C THR A 77 21.19 -18.35 -17.99
N GLY A 78 20.28 -17.43 -18.33
CA GLY A 78 20.00 -16.23 -17.56
C GLY A 78 18.88 -16.43 -16.55
N THR A 79 18.76 -15.47 -15.64
CA THR A 79 17.63 -15.35 -14.70
C THR A 79 16.83 -14.09 -15.04
N VAL A 80 15.52 -14.23 -15.05
CA VAL A 80 14.60 -13.08 -15.25
C VAL A 80 14.88 -12.00 -14.22
N ASN A 81 14.85 -10.76 -14.68
CA ASN A 81 15.12 -9.57 -13.85
C ASN A 81 16.55 -9.45 -13.27
N ALA A 82 17.47 -10.32 -13.64
CA ALA A 82 18.89 -10.19 -13.31
C ALA A 82 19.69 -9.61 -14.51
N PRO A 83 20.81 -8.92 -14.26
CA PRO A 83 21.74 -8.54 -15.34
C PRO A 83 22.25 -9.78 -16.07
N TYR A 84 22.29 -9.71 -17.39
CA TYR A 84 22.78 -10.78 -18.24
C TYR A 84 24.04 -10.36 -18.96
N THR A 85 24.97 -11.33 -19.11
CA THR A 85 26.15 -11.23 -19.96
C THR A 85 26.35 -12.49 -20.73
N GLY A 86 26.60 -12.37 -22.04
CA GLY A 86 26.94 -13.44 -22.97
C GLY A 86 27.76 -12.86 -24.10
N SER A 87 28.17 -13.71 -25.07
CA SER A 87 28.94 -13.23 -26.21
C SER A 87 28.74 -14.10 -27.45
N ILE A 88 28.84 -13.45 -28.60
CA ILE A 88 29.05 -14.04 -29.90
C ILE A 88 30.52 -13.81 -30.28
N SER A 89 31.18 -14.83 -30.82
CA SER A 89 32.55 -14.73 -31.29
C SER A 89 32.66 -15.26 -32.72
N ALA A 90 33.61 -14.76 -33.46
CA ALA A 90 33.91 -15.21 -34.81
C ALA A 90 35.38 -15.61 -34.94
N SER A 91 35.63 -16.55 -35.82
CA SER A 91 36.98 -16.96 -36.24
C SER A 91 37.04 -17.22 -37.74
N GLY A 92 38.22 -17.19 -38.32
CA GLY A 92 38.43 -17.15 -39.77
C GLY A 92 38.30 -15.72 -40.31
N GLY A 93 38.39 -15.52 -41.61
CA GLY A 93 38.29 -14.21 -42.23
C GLY A 93 39.40 -13.23 -41.85
N THR A 94 39.09 -11.91 -41.91
CA THR A 94 40.01 -10.81 -41.65
C THR A 94 39.45 -9.88 -40.60
N ALA A 95 40.05 -9.77 -39.41
CA ALA A 95 39.63 -8.83 -38.37
C ALA A 95 39.80 -7.37 -38.83
N PRO A 96 39.03 -6.40 -38.27
CA PRO A 96 38.03 -6.55 -37.23
C PRO A 96 36.67 -7.11 -37.72
N TYR A 97 35.90 -7.66 -36.78
CA TYR A 97 34.57 -8.20 -37.03
C TYR A 97 33.47 -7.20 -36.57
N THR A 98 32.36 -7.24 -37.27
CA THR A 98 31.12 -6.56 -36.84
C THR A 98 30.02 -7.58 -36.60
N TYR A 99 29.22 -7.35 -35.54
CA TYR A 99 28.25 -8.30 -35.03
C TYR A 99 26.83 -7.72 -35.07
N ALA A 100 25.87 -8.56 -35.47
CA ALA A 100 24.46 -8.24 -35.35
C ALA A 100 23.69 -9.50 -34.88
N ALA A 101 22.66 -9.34 -34.09
CA ALA A 101 21.86 -10.44 -33.56
C ALA A 101 20.37 -10.07 -33.56
N PRO A 102 19.72 -9.97 -34.74
CA PRO A 102 18.29 -9.75 -34.79
C PRO A 102 17.55 -10.95 -34.14
N GLY A 103 16.47 -10.66 -33.42
CA GLY A 103 15.70 -11.67 -32.72
C GLY A 103 16.20 -12.01 -31.30
N LEU A 104 17.14 -11.24 -30.74
CA LEU A 104 17.46 -11.33 -29.31
C LEU A 104 16.22 -11.08 -28.46
N PRO A 105 16.11 -11.73 -27.28
CA PRO A 105 15.06 -11.41 -26.31
C PRO A 105 14.97 -9.92 -26.02
N LYS A 106 13.74 -9.43 -25.88
CA LYS A 106 13.50 -8.01 -25.50
C LYS A 106 14.25 -7.68 -24.21
N GLY A 107 15.02 -6.59 -24.25
CA GLY A 107 15.84 -6.16 -23.12
C GLY A 107 17.30 -6.55 -23.20
N LEU A 108 17.71 -7.37 -24.21
CA LEU A 108 19.12 -7.62 -24.52
C LEU A 108 19.57 -6.80 -25.73
N VAL A 109 20.84 -6.42 -25.71
CA VAL A 109 21.50 -5.74 -26.82
C VAL A 109 22.87 -6.41 -27.09
N ILE A 110 23.26 -6.44 -28.36
CA ILE A 110 24.60 -6.87 -28.75
C ILE A 110 25.51 -5.65 -29.00
N ASN A 111 26.71 -5.69 -28.51
CA ASN A 111 27.75 -4.75 -28.89
C ASN A 111 28.28 -5.12 -30.28
N THR A 112 28.06 -4.25 -31.23
CA THR A 112 28.37 -4.49 -32.64
C THR A 112 29.84 -4.62 -32.94
N THR A 113 30.74 -4.19 -32.05
CA THR A 113 32.21 -4.26 -32.22
C THR A 113 32.82 -5.43 -31.47
N THR A 114 32.28 -5.76 -30.29
CA THR A 114 32.88 -6.80 -29.43
C THR A 114 32.13 -8.14 -29.45
N GLY A 115 30.88 -8.15 -29.96
CA GLY A 115 29.98 -9.31 -29.88
C GLY A 115 29.42 -9.59 -28.51
N GLY A 116 29.70 -8.73 -27.52
CA GLY A 116 29.14 -8.84 -26.15
C GLY A 116 27.64 -8.61 -26.13
N ILE A 117 26.89 -9.50 -25.47
CA ILE A 117 25.45 -9.39 -25.27
C ILE A 117 25.20 -9.04 -23.82
N THR A 118 24.50 -7.92 -23.58
CA THR A 118 24.18 -7.45 -22.23
C THR A 118 22.74 -6.98 -22.15
N GLY A 119 22.20 -6.86 -20.92
CA GLY A 119 20.87 -6.33 -20.68
C GLY A 119 20.13 -7.07 -19.58
N LYS A 120 18.80 -6.94 -19.60
CA LYS A 120 17.90 -7.54 -18.60
C LYS A 120 16.61 -7.99 -19.30
N VAL A 121 16.23 -9.24 -19.09
CA VAL A 121 15.01 -9.84 -19.65
C VAL A 121 13.97 -9.95 -18.55
N THR A 122 12.73 -9.62 -18.87
CA THR A 122 11.61 -9.62 -17.90
C THR A 122 10.70 -10.85 -18.01
N THR A 123 10.89 -11.71 -19.02
CA THR A 123 10.03 -12.88 -19.25
C THR A 123 10.88 -14.13 -19.39
N ALA A 124 10.53 -15.19 -18.66
CA ALA A 124 11.18 -16.49 -18.77
C ALA A 124 10.84 -17.19 -20.09
N GLY A 125 11.72 -18.01 -20.55
CA GLY A 125 11.56 -18.80 -21.77
C GLY A 125 12.84 -18.93 -22.56
N SER A 126 12.77 -19.67 -23.67
CA SER A 126 13.88 -19.84 -24.61
C SER A 126 13.58 -19.09 -25.89
N THR A 127 14.58 -18.37 -26.40
CA THR A 127 14.48 -17.62 -27.66
C THR A 127 15.63 -18.07 -28.56
N THR A 128 15.29 -18.47 -29.79
CA THR A 128 16.25 -18.78 -30.84
C THR A 128 16.42 -17.55 -31.74
N PHE A 129 17.65 -17.17 -31.98
CA PHE A 129 17.99 -16.02 -32.83
C PHE A 129 19.16 -16.38 -33.76
N THR A 130 19.34 -15.59 -34.82
CA THR A 130 20.47 -15.75 -35.74
C THR A 130 21.48 -14.62 -35.54
N ALA A 131 22.71 -14.98 -35.22
CA ALA A 131 23.79 -14.00 -35.20
C ALA A 131 24.41 -13.90 -36.60
N HIS A 132 24.67 -12.67 -37.03
CA HIS A 132 25.36 -12.32 -38.27
C HIS A 132 26.68 -11.67 -37.91
N VAL A 133 27.74 -12.13 -38.56
CA VAL A 133 29.06 -11.55 -38.40
C VAL A 133 29.59 -11.19 -39.78
N LYS A 134 30.21 -10.03 -39.89
CA LYS A 134 30.90 -9.55 -41.11
C LYS A 134 32.32 -9.16 -40.73
N ASP A 135 33.28 -9.60 -41.52
CA ASP A 135 34.67 -9.20 -41.34
C ASP A 135 35.04 -7.93 -42.11
N SER A 136 36.29 -7.47 -41.98
CA SER A 136 36.75 -6.24 -42.67
C SER A 136 36.94 -6.41 -44.19
N ALA A 137 37.06 -7.64 -44.70
CA ALA A 137 37.10 -7.94 -46.11
C ALA A 137 35.70 -8.01 -46.76
N GLY A 138 34.63 -8.04 -45.95
CA GLY A 138 33.25 -8.12 -46.41
C GLY A 138 32.68 -9.54 -46.37
N ASP A 139 33.45 -10.54 -45.98
CA ASP A 139 32.98 -11.92 -45.82
C ASP A 139 31.97 -12.01 -44.66
N GLN A 140 30.96 -12.88 -44.79
CA GLN A 140 29.89 -13.01 -43.83
C GLN A 140 29.79 -14.43 -43.29
N GLY A 141 29.47 -14.54 -42.01
CA GLY A 141 29.13 -15.77 -41.33
C GLY A 141 27.85 -15.64 -40.53
N THR A 142 27.15 -16.74 -40.37
CA THR A 142 25.92 -16.78 -39.56
C THR A 142 25.95 -17.98 -38.62
N GLY A 143 25.31 -17.83 -37.45
CA GLY A 143 25.10 -18.93 -36.52
C GLY A 143 23.73 -18.78 -35.85
N THR A 144 23.00 -19.88 -35.70
CA THR A 144 21.73 -19.90 -34.98
C THR A 144 21.95 -20.41 -33.58
N PHE A 145 21.48 -19.64 -32.59
CA PHE A 145 21.72 -19.91 -31.17
C PHE A 145 20.44 -19.78 -30.39
N THR A 146 20.38 -20.51 -29.29
CA THR A 146 19.27 -20.41 -28.33
C THR A 146 19.79 -19.88 -27.00
N ILE A 147 19.06 -18.91 -26.45
CA ILE A 147 19.30 -18.37 -25.13
C ILE A 147 18.07 -18.63 -24.25
N THR A 148 18.32 -19.08 -23.02
CA THR A 148 17.24 -19.45 -22.08
C THR A 148 17.31 -18.59 -20.83
N PHE A 149 16.14 -18.12 -20.39
CA PHE A 149 15.95 -17.42 -19.13
C PHE A 149 14.99 -18.18 -18.25
N ASN A 150 15.39 -18.45 -17.02
CA ASN A 150 14.56 -19.08 -16.01
C ASN A 150 14.01 -18.04 -15.05
N ASN A 151 12.83 -18.29 -14.48
CA ASN A 151 12.39 -17.51 -13.33
C ASN A 151 13.35 -17.68 -12.15
N PRO A 152 13.48 -16.66 -11.29
CA PRO A 152 14.13 -16.84 -10.00
C PRO A 152 13.47 -18.01 -9.23
N PRO A 153 14.19 -18.65 -8.30
CA PRO A 153 13.57 -19.62 -7.40
C PRO A 153 12.40 -19.01 -6.64
N ILE A 154 11.38 -19.83 -6.39
CA ILE A 154 10.24 -19.42 -5.57
C ILE A 154 10.76 -18.90 -4.23
N SER A 155 10.26 -17.75 -3.81
CA SER A 155 10.58 -17.10 -2.54
C SER A 155 9.31 -16.95 -1.72
N VAL A 156 9.36 -17.29 -0.44
CA VAL A 156 8.27 -17.12 0.52
C VAL A 156 8.75 -16.20 1.63
N THR A 157 7.99 -15.14 1.89
CA THR A 157 8.23 -14.27 3.05
C THR A 157 7.00 -14.25 3.93
N VAL A 158 7.18 -14.09 5.23
CA VAL A 158 6.12 -14.02 6.23
C VAL A 158 6.25 -12.70 6.97
N ALA A 159 5.14 -12.00 7.12
CA ALA A 159 5.03 -10.76 7.91
C ALA A 159 3.87 -10.90 8.93
N PRO A 160 3.99 -10.25 10.09
CA PRO A 160 5.14 -9.55 10.63
C PRO A 160 6.28 -10.50 11.02
N LYS A 161 7.54 -10.02 11.04
CA LYS A 161 8.72 -10.90 11.28
C LYS A 161 9.13 -11.03 12.74
N ILE A 162 8.86 -10.05 13.55
CA ILE A 162 9.29 -10.02 14.96
C ILE A 162 8.11 -9.52 15.77
N GLU A 163 7.65 -10.35 16.71
CA GLU A 163 6.53 -10.01 17.54
C GLU A 163 6.72 -10.52 18.95
N THR A 164 6.21 -9.76 19.89
CA THR A 164 5.90 -10.26 21.22
C THR A 164 4.38 -10.35 21.30
N LEU A 165 3.85 -11.54 21.51
CA LEU A 165 2.43 -11.77 21.65
C LEU A 165 2.13 -12.26 23.07
N PRO A 166 1.11 -11.75 23.72
CA PRO A 166 0.74 -12.25 25.04
C PRO A 166 0.21 -13.67 24.99
N SER A 167 0.31 -14.36 26.09
CA SER A 167 -0.29 -15.70 26.32
C SER A 167 -1.77 -15.67 25.96
N GLY A 168 -2.18 -16.49 25.00
CA GLY A 168 -3.55 -16.57 24.49
C GLY A 168 -3.95 -15.45 23.49
N GLY A 169 -3.04 -14.55 23.16
CA GLY A 169 -3.27 -13.50 22.15
C GLY A 169 -3.32 -14.06 20.74
N SER A 170 -3.90 -13.28 19.81
CA SER A 170 -4.03 -13.65 18.39
C SER A 170 -3.24 -12.68 17.50
N GLN A 171 -2.73 -13.21 16.39
CA GLN A 171 -2.03 -12.43 15.35
C GLN A 171 -2.26 -13.06 14.00
N GLU A 172 -2.64 -12.27 13.02
CA GLU A 172 -2.65 -12.69 11.62
C GLU A 172 -1.25 -12.56 11.02
N PHE A 173 -0.82 -13.61 10.31
CA PHE A 173 0.40 -13.64 9.52
C PHE A 173 0.06 -13.73 8.05
N LEU A 174 0.73 -12.91 7.24
CA LEU A 174 0.61 -12.93 5.78
C LEU A 174 1.85 -13.52 5.16
N ALA A 175 1.65 -14.35 4.14
CA ALA A 175 2.72 -14.89 3.31
C ALA A 175 2.71 -14.23 1.93
N THR A 176 3.87 -13.76 1.49
CA THR A 176 4.08 -13.34 0.10
C THR A 176 4.90 -14.38 -0.61
N VAL A 177 4.37 -14.94 -1.70
CA VAL A 177 5.05 -15.92 -2.55
C VAL A 177 5.33 -15.30 -3.90
N LEU A 178 6.61 -15.28 -4.29
CA LEU A 178 7.07 -14.69 -5.53
C LEU A 178 7.55 -15.79 -6.51
N TYR A 179 7.53 -15.44 -7.80
CA TYR A 179 8.07 -16.23 -8.92
C TYR A 179 7.28 -17.52 -9.21
N THR A 180 6.01 -17.56 -8.86
CA THR A 180 5.05 -18.63 -9.20
C THR A 180 3.67 -18.03 -9.43
N THR A 181 2.84 -18.71 -10.22
CA THR A 181 1.42 -18.35 -10.38
C THR A 181 0.54 -18.92 -9.28
N ASN A 182 1.01 -19.96 -8.57
CA ASN A 182 0.32 -20.51 -7.40
C ASN A 182 0.96 -19.92 -6.15
N THR A 183 0.31 -18.92 -5.57
CA THR A 183 0.76 -18.22 -4.37
C THR A 183 0.24 -18.82 -3.06
N ALA A 184 -0.50 -19.94 -3.13
CA ALA A 184 -1.03 -20.61 -1.95
C ALA A 184 0.09 -21.15 -1.05
N VAL A 185 -0.14 -21.09 0.27
CA VAL A 185 0.76 -21.61 1.29
C VAL A 185 0.04 -22.55 2.26
N THR A 186 0.80 -23.41 2.92
CA THR A 186 0.37 -24.13 4.11
C THR A 186 1.05 -23.53 5.33
N TRP A 187 0.30 -23.32 6.40
CA TRP A 187 0.78 -22.71 7.63
C TRP A 187 1.07 -23.76 8.70
N THR A 188 2.14 -23.52 9.47
CA THR A 188 2.44 -24.28 10.70
C THR A 188 3.02 -23.36 11.77
N ALA A 189 2.76 -23.70 13.03
CA ALA A 189 3.34 -23.02 14.19
C ALA A 189 4.05 -24.04 15.09
N SER A 190 5.19 -23.66 15.68
CA SER A 190 5.92 -24.55 16.60
C SER A 190 5.21 -24.75 17.95
N ALA A 191 4.30 -23.84 18.31
CA ALA A 191 3.38 -23.95 19.45
C ALA A 191 2.18 -23.03 19.20
N GLY A 192 1.04 -23.28 19.87
CA GLY A 192 -0.23 -22.60 19.58
C GLY A 192 -0.92 -23.21 18.35
N THR A 193 -1.86 -22.47 17.78
CA THR A 193 -2.62 -22.91 16.59
C THR A 193 -2.56 -21.83 15.53
N ILE A 194 -2.51 -22.24 14.26
CA ILE A 194 -2.61 -21.32 13.12
C ILE A 194 -3.55 -21.93 12.08
N ASP A 195 -4.48 -21.14 11.57
CA ASP A 195 -5.43 -21.59 10.55
C ASP A 195 -4.88 -21.43 9.12
N ALA A 196 -5.68 -21.84 8.14
CA ALA A 196 -5.31 -21.78 6.72
C ALA A 196 -5.17 -20.33 6.18
N ASN A 197 -5.72 -19.35 6.88
CA ASN A 197 -5.66 -17.93 6.52
C ASN A 197 -4.47 -17.22 7.17
N GLY A 198 -3.73 -17.91 8.07
CA GLY A 198 -2.59 -17.32 8.79
C GLY A 198 -2.97 -16.72 10.15
N ASN A 199 -4.19 -16.91 10.62
CA ASN A 199 -4.59 -16.46 11.95
C ASN A 199 -3.99 -17.38 13.02
N PHE A 200 -3.03 -16.85 13.75
CA PHE A 200 -2.33 -17.56 14.83
C PHE A 200 -2.96 -17.21 16.18
N VAL A 201 -3.14 -18.22 17.01
CA VAL A 201 -3.51 -18.08 18.42
C VAL A 201 -2.38 -18.63 19.28
N ALA A 202 -1.82 -17.78 20.13
CA ALA A 202 -0.72 -18.11 21.00
C ALA A 202 -1.13 -19.14 22.08
N PRO A 203 -0.25 -20.06 22.46
CA PRO A 203 -0.52 -20.99 23.55
C PRO A 203 -0.56 -20.25 24.89
N THR A 204 -1.21 -20.85 25.90
CA THR A 204 -1.03 -20.41 27.28
C THR A 204 0.35 -20.82 27.76
N VAL A 205 1.15 -19.86 28.24
CA VAL A 205 2.52 -20.11 28.70
C VAL A 205 2.74 -19.61 30.13
N THR A 206 3.61 -20.32 30.87
CA THR A 206 4.03 -19.95 32.24
C THR A 206 5.40 -19.27 32.28
N ALA A 207 6.10 -19.26 31.14
CA ALA A 207 7.36 -18.54 30.92
C ALA A 207 7.40 -18.04 29.48
N ASN A 208 8.11 -16.94 29.21
CA ASN A 208 8.27 -16.43 27.85
C ASN A 208 8.77 -17.54 26.91
N THR A 209 8.01 -17.79 25.85
CA THR A 209 8.22 -18.93 24.95
C THR A 209 8.40 -18.43 23.51
N SER A 210 9.50 -18.83 22.87
CA SER A 210 9.71 -18.51 21.44
C SER A 210 8.88 -19.43 20.57
N VAL A 211 8.12 -18.85 19.64
CA VAL A 211 7.32 -19.57 18.67
C VAL A 211 7.78 -19.19 17.26
N THR A 212 7.82 -20.17 16.39
CA THR A 212 8.13 -19.97 14.95
C THR A 212 6.89 -20.27 14.14
N ILE A 213 6.46 -19.32 13.35
CA ILE A 213 5.41 -19.44 12.35
C ILE A 213 6.09 -19.74 11.00
N THR A 214 5.59 -20.72 10.27
CA THR A 214 6.14 -21.12 8.98
C THR A 214 5.03 -21.15 7.93
N ALA A 215 5.25 -20.48 6.81
CA ALA A 215 4.47 -20.61 5.59
C ALA A 215 5.26 -21.40 4.57
N THR A 216 4.74 -22.49 4.06
CA THR A 216 5.37 -23.34 3.04
C THR A 216 4.59 -23.23 1.74
N SER A 217 5.29 -22.95 0.63
CA SER A 217 4.68 -22.84 -0.69
C SER A 217 4.03 -24.14 -1.14
N VAL A 218 2.78 -24.07 -1.60
CA VAL A 218 2.10 -25.21 -2.24
C VAL A 218 2.70 -25.52 -3.62
N ALA A 219 3.25 -24.50 -4.31
CA ALA A 219 3.90 -24.69 -5.61
C ALA A 219 5.25 -25.42 -5.52
N ASP A 220 5.99 -25.24 -4.42
CA ASP A 220 7.24 -25.92 -4.13
C ASP A 220 7.40 -26.06 -2.62
N SER A 221 7.12 -27.26 -2.11
CA SER A 221 7.18 -27.57 -0.68
C SER A 221 8.59 -27.49 -0.06
N THR A 222 9.64 -27.31 -0.88
CA THR A 222 10.99 -27.06 -0.38
C THR A 222 11.23 -25.58 -0.04
N LYS A 223 10.28 -24.70 -0.39
CA LYS A 223 10.36 -23.25 -0.18
C LYS A 223 9.41 -22.82 0.91
N SER A 224 9.95 -22.21 1.95
CA SER A 224 9.20 -21.68 3.08
C SER A 224 9.77 -20.36 3.56
N GLY A 225 8.90 -19.58 4.17
CA GLY A 225 9.24 -18.36 4.92
C GLY A 225 8.87 -18.54 6.39
N THR A 226 9.58 -17.86 7.28
CA THR A 226 9.30 -17.94 8.72
C THR A 226 9.22 -16.56 9.36
N ALA A 227 8.41 -16.46 10.41
CA ALA A 227 8.41 -15.39 11.38
C ALA A 227 8.67 -15.99 12.78
N LYS A 228 9.41 -15.27 13.61
CA LYS A 228 9.64 -15.65 15.01
C LYS A 228 8.97 -14.62 15.90
N LEU A 229 8.30 -15.12 16.94
CA LEU A 229 7.71 -14.28 17.97
C LEU A 229 8.00 -14.85 19.35
N THR A 230 7.85 -14.01 20.36
CA THR A 230 7.93 -14.40 21.77
C THR A 230 6.53 -14.35 22.36
N VAL A 231 5.99 -15.47 22.80
CA VAL A 231 4.78 -15.50 23.61
C VAL A 231 5.16 -15.15 25.03
N SER A 232 4.66 -14.01 25.54
CA SER A 232 4.98 -13.52 26.87
C SER A 232 3.95 -13.94 27.89
N THR A 233 4.37 -14.12 29.13
CA THR A 233 3.47 -14.40 30.27
C THR A 233 2.66 -13.18 30.69
N VAL A 234 3.05 -11.99 30.24
CA VAL A 234 2.32 -10.75 30.50
C VAL A 234 1.01 -10.82 29.69
N LYS A 235 -0.11 -10.92 30.37
CA LYS A 235 -1.42 -10.70 29.70
C LYS A 235 -1.41 -9.28 29.14
N PRO A 236 -1.91 -9.07 27.89
CA PRO A 236 -2.18 -7.72 27.46
C PRO A 236 -3.12 -7.06 28.46
N PRO A 237 -3.02 -5.76 28.63
CA PRO A 237 -4.09 -5.03 29.30
C PRO A 237 -5.41 -5.44 28.60
N LYS A 238 -6.47 -5.66 29.34
CA LYS A 238 -7.79 -5.99 28.77
C LYS A 238 -8.31 -4.84 27.91
N VAL A 239 -7.83 -3.65 28.22
CA VAL A 239 -8.04 -2.41 27.46
C VAL A 239 -6.67 -1.83 27.19
N ALA A 240 -6.37 -1.56 25.92
CA ALA A 240 -5.16 -0.82 25.54
C ALA A 240 -5.40 0.66 25.87
N LEU A 241 -4.62 1.18 26.81
CA LEU A 241 -4.61 2.62 27.08
C LEU A 241 -3.54 3.26 26.23
N GLU A 242 -3.93 4.20 25.42
CA GLU A 242 -3.09 4.87 24.45
C GLU A 242 -3.09 6.36 24.67
N LEU A 243 -2.00 7.03 24.32
CA LEU A 243 -1.84 8.45 24.52
C LEU A 243 -1.84 9.18 23.20
N LEU A 244 -2.79 10.09 23.04
CA LEU A 244 -2.84 10.98 21.90
C LEU A 244 -1.79 12.08 22.03
N PHE A 245 -0.88 12.12 21.06
CA PHE A 245 0.12 13.16 20.92
C PHE A 245 -0.30 14.11 19.81
N PRO A 246 -0.79 15.31 20.14
CA PRO A 246 -1.07 16.30 19.12
C PRO A 246 0.22 16.67 18.36
N PRO A 247 0.12 17.09 17.09
CA PRO A 247 1.28 17.51 16.32
C PRO A 247 2.06 18.55 17.09
N THR A 248 3.38 18.42 17.07
CA THR A 248 4.28 19.32 17.79
C THR A 248 4.03 20.75 17.38
N ASN A 249 3.29 21.47 18.18
CA ASN A 249 3.31 22.91 18.08
C ASN A 249 4.13 23.45 19.28
N ALA A 250 4.81 24.55 19.07
CA ALA A 250 5.61 25.23 20.10
C ALA A 250 4.79 25.67 21.32
N ASN A 251 3.48 25.50 21.30
CA ASN A 251 2.53 25.86 22.33
C ASN A 251 2.13 24.68 23.23
N GLN A 252 2.69 23.47 23.01
CA GLN A 252 2.48 22.32 23.89
C GLN A 252 3.73 22.13 24.79
N PRO A 253 3.84 22.85 25.92
CA PRO A 253 5.05 22.85 26.74
C PRO A 253 5.36 21.50 27.39
N TYR A 254 4.40 20.57 27.39
CA TYR A 254 4.51 19.29 28.07
C TYR A 254 4.86 18.11 27.14
N TYR A 255 5.04 18.33 25.83
CA TYR A 255 5.37 17.27 24.89
C TYR A 255 6.70 16.56 25.27
N ALA A 256 7.73 17.35 25.56
CA ALA A 256 9.03 16.81 25.95
C ALA A 256 8.97 16.07 27.31
N ASP A 257 8.16 16.56 28.25
CA ASP A 257 7.98 15.93 29.55
C ASP A 257 7.20 14.62 29.42
N THR A 258 6.15 14.59 28.58
CA THR A 258 5.39 13.37 28.31
C THR A 258 6.28 12.30 27.67
N GLN A 259 7.09 12.65 26.67
CA GLN A 259 8.07 11.74 26.08
C GLN A 259 9.02 11.17 27.14
N LYS A 260 9.55 12.02 28.01
CA LYS A 260 10.45 11.61 29.10
C LYS A 260 9.78 10.62 30.05
N TYR A 261 8.51 10.84 30.41
CA TYR A 261 7.77 9.93 31.29
C TYR A 261 7.41 8.62 30.60
N LEU A 262 7.05 8.65 29.32
CA LEU A 262 6.79 7.45 28.53
C LEU A 262 8.06 6.62 28.33
N LEU A 263 9.17 7.29 28.07
CA LEU A 263 10.49 6.64 27.88
C LEU A 263 11.03 6.02 29.17
N THR A 264 10.58 6.47 30.35
CA THR A 264 10.99 5.90 31.64
C THR A 264 10.13 4.75 32.14
N ASN A 265 9.38 4.08 31.28
CA ASN A 265 8.80 2.77 31.57
C ASN A 265 7.49 2.76 32.36
N ASN A 266 6.46 3.47 31.87
CA ASN A 266 5.13 3.32 32.42
C ASN A 266 4.39 2.13 31.77
N PRO A 267 4.18 1.01 32.47
CA PRO A 267 3.55 -0.19 31.90
C PRO A 267 2.03 -0.04 31.68
N THR A 268 1.41 1.03 32.17
CA THR A 268 -0.03 1.26 32.00
C THR A 268 -0.38 1.79 30.62
N VAL A 269 0.59 2.40 29.92
CA VAL A 269 0.41 2.91 28.55
C VAL A 269 0.85 1.83 27.58
N ALA A 270 -0.08 1.36 26.77
CA ALA A 270 0.14 0.33 25.75
C ALA A 270 0.79 0.90 24.49
N GLY A 271 0.37 2.08 24.08
CA GLY A 271 0.81 2.72 22.85
C GLY A 271 0.68 4.24 22.86
N VAL A 272 1.02 4.82 21.73
CA VAL A 272 0.86 6.24 21.43
C VAL A 272 0.19 6.39 20.06
N ASP A 273 -0.64 7.40 19.94
CA ASP A 273 -1.35 7.77 18.72
C ASP A 273 -0.69 9.02 18.14
N LEU A 274 -0.21 8.91 16.90
CA LEU A 274 0.54 9.95 16.22
C LEU A 274 -0.10 10.29 14.87
N TRP A 275 -0.09 11.57 14.54
CA TRP A 275 -0.63 12.03 13.25
C TRP A 275 0.42 11.98 12.15
N LEU A 276 0.10 11.24 11.08
CA LEU A 276 0.83 11.27 9.83
C LEU A 276 0.11 12.23 8.87
N GLU A 277 0.63 13.43 8.73
CA GLU A 277 0.14 14.37 7.73
C GLU A 277 0.46 13.88 6.32
N TRP A 278 -0.54 13.82 5.45
CA TRP A 278 -0.36 13.37 4.06
C TRP A 278 0.74 14.15 3.32
N SER A 279 0.74 15.49 3.43
CA SER A 279 1.73 16.35 2.78
C SER A 279 3.16 16.13 3.27
N SER A 280 3.34 15.63 4.48
CA SER A 280 4.67 15.41 5.05
C SER A 280 5.39 14.20 4.42
N ALA A 281 4.63 13.26 3.87
CA ALA A 281 5.17 12.03 3.30
C ALA A 281 4.93 11.88 1.79
N ASP A 282 3.94 12.57 1.19
CA ASP A 282 3.70 12.57 -0.25
C ASP A 282 4.24 13.87 -0.87
N LEU A 283 5.41 13.78 -1.46
CA LEU A 283 6.12 14.91 -2.10
C LEU A 283 5.56 15.27 -3.49
N GLY A 284 4.59 14.50 -3.98
CA GLY A 284 3.92 14.69 -5.27
C GLY A 284 4.60 14.02 -6.46
N PRO A 285 3.85 13.85 -7.55
CA PRO A 285 4.34 13.20 -8.77
C PRO A 285 5.51 13.99 -9.38
N GLY A 286 6.53 13.25 -9.84
CA GLY A 286 7.77 13.81 -10.38
C GLY A 286 8.91 13.87 -9.38
N ASN A 287 8.67 13.72 -8.09
CA ASN A 287 9.71 13.52 -7.09
C ASN A 287 10.21 12.07 -7.09
N ASN A 288 11.45 11.86 -6.66
CA ASN A 288 12.04 10.53 -6.55
C ASN A 288 12.85 10.40 -5.25
N PRO A 289 12.32 9.72 -4.21
CA PRO A 289 11.02 9.05 -4.19
C PRO A 289 9.85 10.04 -4.11
N GLN A 290 8.69 9.64 -4.65
CA GLN A 290 7.44 10.41 -4.46
C GLN A 290 6.98 10.35 -3.01
N TYR A 291 7.04 9.17 -2.39
CA TYR A 291 6.65 8.96 -0.99
C TYR A 291 7.89 8.82 -0.13
N ASN A 292 7.97 9.61 0.94
CA ASN A 292 9.11 9.64 1.85
C ASN A 292 8.63 9.69 3.31
N PHE A 293 8.71 8.59 3.99
CA PHE A 293 8.27 8.44 5.39
C PHE A 293 9.38 8.70 6.42
N SER A 294 10.59 9.07 6.00
CA SER A 294 11.77 9.11 6.88
C SER A 294 11.61 10.04 8.09
N THR A 295 10.87 11.14 7.96
CA THR A 295 10.61 12.07 9.07
C THR A 295 9.71 11.41 10.11
N PHE A 296 8.63 10.79 9.69
CA PHE A 296 7.72 10.09 10.58
C PHE A 296 8.34 8.81 11.15
N ASP A 297 9.15 8.09 10.37
CA ASP A 297 9.94 6.94 10.85
C ASP A 297 10.88 7.34 12.01
N ALA A 298 11.51 8.50 11.92
CA ALA A 298 12.35 9.02 13.00
C ALA A 298 11.52 9.40 14.23
N GLU A 299 10.33 9.94 14.04
CA GLU A 299 9.41 10.28 15.13
C GLU A 299 8.94 9.04 15.88
N ILE A 300 8.47 8.02 15.17
CA ILE A 300 7.98 6.79 15.81
C ILE A 300 9.08 5.96 16.46
N ALA A 301 10.33 6.05 15.96
CA ALA A 301 11.45 5.23 16.44
C ALA A 301 11.72 5.38 17.93
N GLN A 302 11.53 6.56 18.51
CA GLN A 302 11.75 6.81 19.94
C GLN A 302 10.73 6.06 20.82
N PHE A 303 9.47 5.99 20.40
CA PHE A 303 8.42 5.27 21.13
C PHE A 303 8.60 3.75 21.01
N ILE A 304 8.98 3.30 19.82
CA ILE A 304 9.33 1.89 19.57
C ILE A 304 10.50 1.46 20.43
N ALA A 305 11.55 2.30 20.55
CA ALA A 305 12.68 2.04 21.42
C ALA A 305 12.30 1.96 22.91
N ALA A 306 11.24 2.67 23.32
CA ALA A 306 10.66 2.58 24.66
C ALA A 306 9.71 1.38 24.85
N GLY A 307 9.56 0.52 23.85
CA GLY A 307 8.69 -0.67 23.90
C GLY A 307 7.21 -0.35 23.79
N LYS A 308 6.84 0.82 23.25
CA LYS A 308 5.45 1.21 23.01
C LYS A 308 5.02 0.82 21.61
N LYS A 309 3.75 0.49 21.45
CA LYS A 309 3.11 0.44 20.13
C LYS A 309 2.94 1.88 19.63
N VAL A 310 2.96 2.04 18.33
CA VAL A 310 2.62 3.31 17.67
C VAL A 310 1.42 3.07 16.78
N ASN A 311 0.39 3.86 16.97
CA ASN A 311 -0.76 3.88 16.10
C ASN A 311 -0.67 5.10 15.19
N ILE A 312 -1.15 4.97 13.98
CA ILE A 312 -0.98 5.98 12.95
C ILE A 312 -2.35 6.55 12.62
N ILE A 313 -2.57 7.82 12.93
CA ILE A 313 -3.76 8.57 12.50
C ILE A 313 -3.37 9.31 11.22
N VAL A 314 -3.93 8.91 10.09
CA VAL A 314 -3.61 9.56 8.81
C VAL A 314 -4.46 10.81 8.66
N TRP A 315 -3.80 11.96 8.54
CA TRP A 315 -4.45 13.24 8.29
C TRP A 315 -4.43 13.60 6.81
N ALA A 316 -5.57 13.42 6.15
CA ALA A 316 -5.78 13.93 4.79
C ALA A 316 -6.06 15.43 4.78
N VAL A 317 -6.83 15.90 5.78
CA VAL A 317 -7.24 17.29 5.98
C VAL A 317 -7.06 17.65 7.44
N ALA A 318 -6.19 18.63 7.72
CA ALA A 318 -5.89 19.03 9.09
C ALA A 318 -7.07 19.76 9.75
N ASP A 319 -7.19 19.58 11.06
CA ASP A 319 -8.13 20.33 11.90
C ASP A 319 -7.56 21.68 12.39
N LEU A 320 -6.73 22.32 11.59
CA LEU A 320 -6.08 23.59 11.91
C LEU A 320 -6.56 24.70 10.97
N VAL A 321 -6.45 25.93 11.42
CA VAL A 321 -6.81 27.13 10.62
C VAL A 321 -6.09 27.14 9.25
N THR A 322 -4.89 26.60 9.20
CA THR A 322 -4.18 26.38 7.93
C THR A 322 -4.11 24.88 7.67
N ASN A 323 -4.86 24.39 6.68
CA ASN A 323 -4.75 22.98 6.28
C ASN A 323 -3.43 22.76 5.54
N THR A 324 -2.43 22.28 6.26
CA THR A 324 -1.12 21.91 5.72
C THR A 324 -1.02 20.43 5.35
N SER A 325 -1.99 19.61 5.79
CA SER A 325 -1.92 18.15 5.63
C SER A 325 -2.19 17.66 4.20
N THR A 326 -2.99 18.40 3.42
CA THR A 326 -3.21 18.05 2.01
C THR A 326 -2.04 18.56 1.16
N PRO A 327 -1.40 17.71 0.32
CA PRO A 327 -0.27 18.11 -0.50
C PRO A 327 -0.60 19.22 -1.50
N GLN A 328 0.35 20.13 -1.75
CA GLN A 328 0.17 21.28 -2.64
C GLN A 328 -0.22 20.91 -4.08
N TYR A 329 0.29 19.77 -4.59
CA TYR A 329 -0.08 19.34 -5.94
C TYR A 329 -1.55 18.91 -6.04
N VAL A 330 -2.13 18.39 -4.94
CA VAL A 330 -3.55 18.04 -4.87
C VAL A 330 -4.39 19.31 -4.92
N TRP A 331 -4.03 20.35 -4.15
CA TRP A 331 -4.67 21.66 -4.22
C TRP A 331 -4.64 22.25 -5.64
N ASN A 332 -3.49 22.16 -6.30
CA ASN A 332 -3.32 22.66 -7.67
C ASN A 332 -4.23 21.92 -8.67
N ASN A 333 -4.44 20.61 -8.46
CA ASN A 333 -5.27 19.77 -9.33
C ASN A 333 -6.77 19.91 -9.07
N LEU A 334 -7.17 20.28 -7.86
CA LEU A 334 -8.57 20.48 -7.50
C LEU A 334 -9.17 21.68 -8.25
N GLY A 335 -8.42 22.76 -8.41
CA GLY A 335 -8.94 24.02 -8.95
C GLY A 335 -9.88 24.73 -7.99
N SER A 336 -10.12 26.03 -8.20
CA SER A 336 -10.84 26.90 -7.27
C SER A 336 -12.30 26.50 -7.01
N SER A 337 -12.96 25.82 -7.95
CA SER A 337 -14.35 25.35 -7.78
C SER A 337 -14.50 24.15 -6.83
N ASN A 338 -13.39 23.47 -6.53
CA ASN A 338 -13.36 22.32 -5.63
C ASN A 338 -12.65 22.64 -4.31
N ILE A 339 -12.54 23.89 -3.94
CA ILE A 339 -11.93 24.36 -2.70
C ILE A 339 -12.85 25.39 -2.04
N THR A 340 -13.09 25.22 -0.75
CA THR A 340 -13.80 26.21 0.07
C THR A 340 -13.03 26.50 1.35
N THR A 341 -13.52 27.37 2.20
CA THR A 341 -12.96 27.64 3.53
C THR A 341 -14.00 27.35 4.58
N CYS A 342 -13.72 26.39 5.45
CA CYS A 342 -14.57 26.02 6.56
C CYS A 342 -13.85 26.29 7.88
N ALA A 343 -14.50 26.95 8.83
CA ALA A 343 -13.91 27.33 10.12
C ALA A 343 -12.51 27.95 9.98
N GLY A 344 -12.29 28.74 8.91
CA GLY A 344 -11.02 29.41 8.63
C GLY A 344 -9.95 28.56 7.93
N ALA A 345 -10.17 27.26 7.68
CA ALA A 345 -9.23 26.37 7.02
C ALA A 345 -9.66 26.05 5.59
N GLN A 346 -8.69 25.94 4.67
CA GLN A 346 -8.94 25.41 3.33
C GLN A 346 -9.47 23.97 3.42
N THR A 347 -10.59 23.71 2.74
CA THR A 347 -11.27 22.41 2.75
C THR A 347 -11.50 21.97 1.30
N PRO A 348 -11.09 20.73 0.94
CA PRO A 348 -11.25 20.22 -0.42
C PRO A 348 -12.67 19.70 -0.65
N ASN A 349 -13.06 19.62 -1.92
CA ASN A 349 -14.19 18.79 -2.31
C ASN A 349 -13.80 17.32 -2.23
N TYR A 350 -14.24 16.64 -1.17
CA TYR A 350 -13.96 15.22 -0.94
C TYR A 350 -14.51 14.30 -2.04
N PHE A 351 -15.53 14.73 -2.76
CA PHE A 351 -16.13 13.96 -3.85
C PHE A 351 -15.35 14.05 -5.16
N ALA A 352 -14.42 15.00 -5.27
CA ALA A 352 -13.61 15.19 -6.46
C ALA A 352 -12.56 14.07 -6.60
N SER A 353 -12.50 13.45 -7.79
CA SER A 353 -11.47 12.43 -8.09
C SER A 353 -10.04 12.95 -7.96
N ALA A 354 -9.85 14.27 -8.15
CA ALA A 354 -8.56 14.94 -7.94
C ALA A 354 -8.10 14.93 -6.47
N PHE A 355 -9.02 14.72 -5.51
CA PHE A 355 -8.71 14.48 -4.11
C PHE A 355 -8.61 12.97 -3.81
N GLN A 356 -9.63 12.20 -4.19
CA GLN A 356 -9.75 10.78 -3.81
C GLN A 356 -8.62 9.92 -4.37
N VAL A 357 -8.32 10.04 -5.68
CA VAL A 357 -7.35 9.15 -6.34
C VAL A 357 -5.94 9.27 -5.74
N PRO A 358 -5.39 10.48 -5.55
CA PRO A 358 -4.09 10.60 -4.88
C PRO A 358 -4.11 10.13 -3.44
N TYR A 359 -5.19 10.37 -2.69
CA TYR A 359 -5.30 9.93 -1.30
C TYR A 359 -5.34 8.40 -1.19
N MET A 360 -6.11 7.72 -2.05
CA MET A 360 -6.13 6.27 -2.13
C MET A 360 -4.73 5.69 -2.43
N ALA A 361 -4.00 6.31 -3.35
CA ALA A 361 -2.63 5.90 -3.67
C ALA A 361 -1.68 6.11 -2.48
N PHE A 362 -1.81 7.21 -1.76
CA PHE A 362 -1.04 7.47 -0.54
C PHE A 362 -1.33 6.44 0.55
N MET A 363 -2.60 6.15 0.83
CA MET A 363 -2.97 5.13 1.82
C MET A 363 -2.41 3.75 1.48
N ALA A 364 -2.37 3.37 0.20
CA ALA A 364 -1.72 2.13 -0.21
C ALA A 364 -0.24 2.11 0.16
N GLN A 365 0.46 3.24 0.02
CA GLN A 365 1.87 3.36 0.42
C GLN A 365 2.05 3.36 1.95
N VAL A 366 1.16 3.99 2.70
CA VAL A 366 1.14 3.92 4.17
C VAL A 366 1.01 2.47 4.64
N ILE A 367 0.06 1.73 4.08
CA ILE A 367 -0.15 0.32 4.43
C ILE A 367 1.03 -0.55 3.98
N GLU A 368 1.61 -0.30 2.80
CA GLU A 368 2.79 -1.02 2.33
C GLU A 368 3.99 -0.79 3.25
N HIS A 369 4.22 0.46 3.68
CA HIS A 369 5.37 0.85 4.49
C HIS A 369 5.24 0.36 5.94
N TYR A 370 4.09 0.60 6.58
CA TYR A 370 3.89 0.33 8.01
C TYR A 370 3.22 -1.01 8.30
N GLY A 371 2.52 -1.60 7.36
CA GLY A 371 1.71 -2.80 7.56
C GLY A 371 2.49 -4.00 8.08
N SER A 372 3.78 -4.13 7.75
CA SER A 372 4.65 -5.20 8.26
C SER A 372 5.43 -4.81 9.53
N ASN A 373 5.33 -3.57 10.02
CA ASN A 373 6.04 -3.12 11.20
C ASN A 373 5.36 -3.62 12.48
N ALA A 374 6.03 -4.53 13.17
CA ALA A 374 5.55 -5.15 14.41
C ALA A 374 5.15 -4.16 15.51
N SER A 375 5.80 -3.01 15.55
CA SER A 375 5.57 -1.98 16.56
C SER A 375 4.41 -1.05 16.22
N VAL A 376 3.86 -1.09 15.00
CA VAL A 376 2.61 -0.41 14.66
C VAL A 376 1.42 -1.22 15.19
N GLY A 377 0.51 -0.59 15.90
CA GLY A 377 -0.70 -1.21 16.46
C GLY A 377 -1.82 -1.23 15.42
N TYR A 378 -2.37 -0.07 15.09
CA TYR A 378 -3.38 0.12 14.05
C TYR A 378 -3.06 1.33 13.16
N ILE A 379 -3.79 1.44 12.06
CA ILE A 379 -3.75 2.59 11.15
C ILE A 379 -5.18 3.14 11.04
N ARG A 380 -5.42 4.35 11.52
CA ARG A 380 -6.70 5.04 11.38
C ARG A 380 -6.78 5.71 10.01
N ILE A 381 -7.84 5.41 9.30
CA ILE A 381 -8.13 5.94 7.97
C ILE A 381 -8.71 7.33 8.13
N GLY A 382 -7.98 8.36 7.73
CA GLY A 382 -8.45 9.74 7.78
C GLY A 382 -9.32 10.09 6.58
N LEU A 383 -10.62 10.14 6.75
CA LEU A 383 -11.58 10.32 5.65
C LEU A 383 -12.10 11.75 5.52
N GLY A 384 -12.10 12.49 6.58
CA GLY A 384 -12.52 13.87 6.65
C GLY A 384 -11.52 14.73 7.38
N ARG A 385 -12.01 15.79 8.00
CA ARG A 385 -11.20 16.71 8.78
C ARG A 385 -10.77 16.07 10.10
N GLY A 386 -9.56 16.30 10.53
CA GLY A 386 -9.05 15.77 11.79
C GLY A 386 -8.75 14.26 11.79
N GLY A 387 -8.98 13.56 10.67
CA GLY A 387 -8.84 12.11 10.58
C GLY A 387 -10.13 11.33 10.88
N GLU A 388 -11.23 12.01 11.03
CA GLU A 388 -12.57 11.49 11.35
C GLU A 388 -13.46 11.42 10.11
N THR A 389 -14.71 11.00 10.28
CA THR A 389 -15.67 10.88 9.16
C THR A 389 -16.54 12.13 8.97
N PHE A 390 -16.17 13.29 9.49
CA PHE A 390 -16.93 14.52 9.25
C PHE A 390 -16.19 15.48 8.29
N PRO A 391 -16.94 16.28 7.50
CA PRO A 391 -16.35 17.09 6.43
C PRO A 391 -15.63 18.33 6.94
N SER A 392 -16.12 18.95 8.03
CA SER A 392 -15.50 20.15 8.63
C SER A 392 -16.05 20.42 10.02
N GLN A 393 -15.26 21.11 10.84
CA GLN A 393 -15.72 21.60 12.14
C GLN A 393 -16.92 22.52 11.98
N ASN A 394 -17.94 22.35 12.84
CA ASN A 394 -19.19 23.10 12.79
C ASN A 394 -19.96 22.97 11.46
N PHE A 395 -19.80 21.86 10.75
CA PHE A 395 -20.60 21.56 9.57
C PHE A 395 -22.10 21.68 9.92
N GLY A 396 -22.89 22.19 9.00
CA GLY A 396 -24.30 22.53 9.25
C GLY A 396 -24.52 23.98 9.68
N THR A 397 -23.63 24.57 10.46
CA THR A 397 -23.71 25.98 10.91
C THR A 397 -22.68 26.89 10.24
N ASP A 398 -21.58 26.36 9.75
CA ASP A 398 -20.56 27.10 9.01
C ASP A 398 -21.08 27.50 7.62
N PRO A 399 -20.81 28.73 7.15
CA PRO A 399 -21.21 29.18 5.81
C PRO A 399 -20.70 28.26 4.67
N CYS A 400 -19.59 27.57 4.85
CA CYS A 400 -19.05 26.63 3.86
C CYS A 400 -20.00 25.47 3.55
N THR A 401 -20.90 25.10 4.47
CA THR A 401 -21.92 24.08 4.27
C THR A 401 -22.74 24.34 3.00
N GLN A 402 -22.98 25.60 2.66
CA GLN A 402 -23.71 25.96 1.44
C GLN A 402 -22.94 25.58 0.17
N THR A 403 -21.60 25.65 0.18
CA THR A 403 -20.77 25.17 -0.93
C THR A 403 -20.87 23.66 -1.07
N PHE A 404 -20.81 22.92 0.04
CA PHE A 404 -20.96 21.46 0.01
C PHE A 404 -22.32 21.06 -0.57
N VAL A 405 -23.40 21.69 -0.11
CA VAL A 405 -24.76 21.33 -0.53
C VAL A 405 -25.06 21.78 -1.96
N ASN A 406 -24.77 23.05 -2.29
CA ASN A 406 -25.22 23.65 -3.54
C ASN A 406 -24.27 23.38 -4.71
N ASP A 407 -22.96 23.37 -4.45
CA ASP A 407 -21.95 23.30 -5.51
C ASP A 407 -21.37 21.88 -5.66
N TRP A 408 -21.26 21.12 -4.56
CA TRP A 408 -20.63 19.79 -4.56
C TRP A 408 -21.62 18.64 -4.41
N GLY A 409 -22.90 18.93 -4.24
CA GLY A 409 -23.96 17.91 -4.19
C GLY A 409 -23.96 17.09 -2.90
N TRP A 410 -23.56 17.71 -1.78
CA TRP A 410 -23.64 17.08 -0.47
C TRP A 410 -25.07 16.69 -0.14
N THR A 411 -25.20 15.45 0.28
CA THR A 411 -26.32 14.91 1.07
C THR A 411 -25.73 13.87 2.01
N ASP A 412 -26.42 13.49 3.07
CA ASP A 412 -25.97 12.41 3.95
C ASP A 412 -25.64 11.16 3.13
N ALA A 413 -26.48 10.78 2.19
CA ALA A 413 -26.25 9.63 1.33
C ALA A 413 -25.00 9.74 0.42
N THR A 414 -24.66 10.94 -0.07
CA THR A 414 -23.43 11.11 -0.86
C THR A 414 -22.19 11.07 -0.01
N TRP A 415 -22.26 11.55 1.23
CA TRP A 415 -21.17 11.45 2.19
C TRP A 415 -20.94 10.02 2.63
N GLU A 416 -21.98 9.31 3.05
CA GLU A 416 -21.92 7.89 3.38
C GLU A 416 -21.34 7.06 2.23
N ALA A 417 -21.77 7.33 0.99
CA ALA A 417 -21.23 6.63 -0.19
C ALA A 417 -19.73 6.91 -0.37
N TYR A 418 -19.27 8.12 -0.09
CA TYR A 418 -17.84 8.46 -0.11
C TYR A 418 -17.08 7.71 0.98
N VAL A 419 -17.52 7.79 2.24
CA VAL A 419 -16.86 7.12 3.37
C VAL A 419 -16.80 5.61 3.13
N ASN A 420 -17.91 4.99 2.78
CA ASN A 420 -17.99 3.56 2.53
C ASN A 420 -17.09 3.14 1.34
N ALA A 421 -17.06 3.90 0.25
CA ALA A 421 -16.18 3.60 -0.88
C ALA A 421 -14.69 3.67 -0.51
N MET A 422 -14.31 4.61 0.36
CA MET A 422 -12.94 4.73 0.85
C MET A 422 -12.58 3.59 1.80
N VAL A 423 -13.49 3.21 2.71
CA VAL A 423 -13.34 2.06 3.62
C VAL A 423 -13.22 0.75 2.83
N ASP A 424 -14.09 0.54 1.84
CA ASP A 424 -14.06 -0.63 0.96
C ASP A 424 -12.72 -0.73 0.23
N TYR A 425 -12.25 0.37 -0.36
CA TYR A 425 -10.95 0.40 -1.03
C TYR A 425 -9.82 -0.01 -0.07
N GLN A 426 -9.77 0.57 1.13
CA GLN A 426 -8.73 0.26 2.11
C GLN A 426 -8.75 -1.22 2.50
N SER A 427 -9.94 -1.83 2.62
CA SER A 427 -10.08 -3.25 2.91
C SER A 427 -9.45 -4.15 1.83
N THR A 428 -9.47 -3.70 0.56
CA THR A 428 -8.86 -4.45 -0.55
C THR A 428 -7.34 -4.49 -0.49
N LEU A 429 -6.70 -3.57 0.23
CA LEU A 429 -5.24 -3.51 0.37
C LEU A 429 -4.68 -4.61 1.29
N LYS A 430 -5.57 -5.35 1.98
CA LYS A 430 -5.21 -6.49 2.86
C LYS A 430 -4.10 -6.14 3.84
N SER A 431 -4.27 -5.04 4.54
CA SER A 431 -3.34 -4.62 5.58
C SER A 431 -3.12 -5.74 6.60
N PRO A 432 -1.87 -6.08 6.96
CA PRO A 432 -1.59 -6.99 8.07
C PRO A 432 -1.81 -6.32 9.44
N LYS A 433 -2.11 -5.01 9.46
CA LYS A 433 -2.45 -4.26 10.66
C LYS A 433 -3.94 -3.98 10.71
N GLN A 434 -4.46 -3.88 11.93
CA GLN A 434 -5.82 -3.43 12.14
C GLN A 434 -5.99 -2.06 11.50
N LEU A 435 -6.96 -1.94 10.61
CA LEU A 435 -7.44 -0.64 10.14
C LEU A 435 -8.56 -0.16 11.07
N MET A 436 -8.68 1.14 11.21
CA MET A 436 -9.70 1.78 12.04
C MET A 436 -10.33 2.96 11.30
N VAL A 437 -11.60 3.18 11.50
CA VAL A 437 -12.31 4.39 11.09
C VAL A 437 -12.79 5.13 12.33
N GLY A 438 -12.46 6.41 12.45
CA GLY A 438 -12.98 7.30 13.48
C GLY A 438 -14.34 7.81 13.06
N LEU A 439 -15.40 7.38 13.76
CA LEU A 439 -16.76 7.79 13.49
C LEU A 439 -17.07 9.09 14.23
N ASP A 440 -17.51 10.10 13.51
CA ASP A 440 -18.05 11.30 14.14
C ASP A 440 -19.54 11.14 14.39
N THR A 441 -19.91 11.44 15.62
CA THR A 441 -21.31 11.38 16.07
C THR A 441 -22.00 12.75 16.08
N VAL A 442 -21.31 13.81 15.63
CA VAL A 442 -21.79 15.19 15.76
C VAL A 442 -22.97 15.49 14.83
N ASP A 443 -23.02 14.88 13.65
CA ASP A 443 -24.00 15.30 12.65
C ASP A 443 -25.25 14.44 12.55
N THR A 444 -25.15 13.13 12.51
CA THR A 444 -26.30 12.23 12.71
C THR A 444 -25.85 10.81 13.05
N PHE A 445 -26.51 10.18 14.03
CA PHE A 445 -26.34 8.76 14.34
C PHE A 445 -26.55 7.84 13.16
N THR A 446 -27.45 8.21 12.26
CA THR A 446 -27.79 7.41 11.08
C THR A 446 -26.57 7.23 10.18
N MET A 447 -25.72 8.24 10.03
CA MET A 447 -24.48 8.12 9.23
C MET A 447 -23.49 7.19 9.90
N ALA A 448 -23.21 7.39 11.19
CA ALA A 448 -22.29 6.54 11.93
C ALA A 448 -22.74 5.07 11.96
N ASP A 449 -24.05 4.80 12.07
CA ASP A 449 -24.62 3.44 12.00
C ASP A 449 -24.35 2.79 10.63
N ILE A 450 -24.51 3.53 9.54
CA ILE A 450 -24.29 3.01 8.17
C ILE A 450 -22.80 2.76 7.92
N GLU A 451 -21.96 3.69 8.34
CA GLU A 451 -20.50 3.55 8.23
C GLU A 451 -19.98 2.38 9.05
N ALA A 452 -20.45 2.21 10.29
CA ALA A 452 -20.13 1.06 11.13
C ALA A 452 -20.63 -0.25 10.54
N ALA A 453 -21.86 -0.27 10.01
CA ALA A 453 -22.44 -1.44 9.36
C ALA A 453 -21.64 -1.90 8.13
N ASN A 454 -20.95 -0.97 7.45
CA ASN A 454 -20.03 -1.29 6.37
C ASN A 454 -18.66 -1.76 6.89
N ALA A 455 -18.09 -1.08 7.88
CA ALA A 455 -16.74 -1.34 8.38
C ALA A 455 -16.61 -2.68 9.13
N VAL A 456 -17.59 -3.04 9.95
CA VAL A 456 -17.54 -4.23 10.82
C VAL A 456 -17.41 -5.55 10.05
N PRO A 457 -18.19 -5.84 8.98
CA PRO A 457 -17.99 -7.04 8.16
C PRO A 457 -16.61 -7.13 7.53
N LEU A 458 -15.97 -5.98 7.25
CA LEU A 458 -14.62 -5.88 6.70
C LEU A 458 -13.53 -6.02 7.77
N LYS A 459 -13.91 -6.23 9.05
CA LYS A 459 -13.00 -6.31 10.20
C LYS A 459 -12.21 -5.04 10.45
N ILE A 460 -12.76 -3.90 10.10
CA ILE A 460 -12.21 -2.59 10.41
C ILE A 460 -12.70 -2.16 11.78
N ALA A 461 -11.78 -1.72 12.63
CA ALA A 461 -12.09 -1.24 13.98
C ALA A 461 -12.86 0.09 13.92
N LEU A 462 -13.64 0.34 14.96
CA LEU A 462 -14.40 1.57 15.10
C LEU A 462 -13.77 2.44 16.19
N GLY A 463 -13.53 3.71 15.87
CA GLY A 463 -13.19 4.74 16.84
C GLY A 463 -14.40 5.66 17.06
N ASN A 464 -14.61 6.09 18.29
CA ASN A 464 -15.57 7.15 18.62
C ASN A 464 -14.83 8.24 19.38
N GLU A 465 -14.80 9.40 18.80
CA GLU A 465 -14.14 10.57 19.37
C GLU A 465 -15.14 11.38 20.19
N GLY A 466 -14.67 11.97 21.26
CA GLY A 466 -15.44 12.96 21.95
C GLY A 466 -16.22 12.51 23.18
N LEU A 467 -15.80 11.47 23.89
CA LEU A 467 -16.47 11.07 25.13
C LEU A 467 -16.25 12.07 26.27
N GLU A 468 -17.34 12.63 26.79
CA GLU A 468 -17.36 13.58 27.89
C GLU A 468 -18.09 13.05 29.13
N ALA A 469 -17.71 13.55 30.32
CA ALA A 469 -18.45 13.23 31.55
C ALA A 469 -19.89 13.80 31.58
N SER A 470 -20.14 14.84 30.81
CA SER A 470 -21.49 15.39 30.60
C SER A 470 -22.40 14.39 29.90
N ASP A 471 -21.89 13.66 28.93
CA ASP A 471 -22.62 12.62 28.21
C ASP A 471 -22.97 11.47 29.15
N ILE A 472 -22.01 11.05 29.98
CA ILE A 472 -22.22 10.02 30.98
C ILE A 472 -23.27 10.43 31.99
N THR A 473 -23.28 11.69 32.43
CA THR A 473 -24.27 12.23 33.33
C THR A 473 -25.67 12.24 32.69
N LYS A 474 -25.73 12.58 31.41
CA LYS A 474 -26.98 12.65 30.65
C LYS A 474 -27.50 11.25 30.28
N TYR A 475 -26.59 10.30 29.98
CA TYR A 475 -26.90 8.97 29.49
C TYR A 475 -26.19 7.87 30.30
N PRO A 476 -26.42 7.76 31.61
CA PRO A 476 -25.63 6.88 32.48
C PRO A 476 -25.78 5.38 32.17
N THR A 477 -26.79 4.99 31.41
CA THR A 477 -27.06 3.61 30.97
C THR A 477 -26.77 3.39 29.50
N CYS A 478 -25.98 4.28 28.88
CA CYS A 478 -25.68 4.22 27.46
C CYS A 478 -26.94 4.18 26.57
N SER A 479 -27.94 4.96 26.94
CA SER A 479 -29.24 5.00 26.26
C SER A 479 -29.28 6.01 25.10
N ALA A 480 -28.19 6.75 24.88
CA ALA A 480 -28.05 7.62 23.71
C ALA A 480 -27.76 6.77 22.46
N ASP A 481 -28.20 7.28 21.32
CA ASP A 481 -28.03 6.56 20.05
C ASP A 481 -26.56 6.27 19.76
N TRP A 482 -25.65 7.18 20.04
CA TRP A 482 -24.19 6.96 19.86
C TRP A 482 -23.63 5.80 20.72
N CYS A 483 -24.23 5.50 21.86
CA CYS A 483 -23.91 4.34 22.67
C CYS A 483 -24.45 3.03 22.09
N ASN A 484 -25.47 3.08 21.22
CA ASN A 484 -26.03 1.89 20.60
C ASN A 484 -25.02 1.19 19.71
N LEU A 485 -24.16 1.92 19.03
CA LEU A 485 -23.07 1.37 18.21
C LEU A 485 -22.16 0.46 19.01
N TRP A 486 -21.79 0.85 20.22
CA TRP A 486 -20.91 0.04 21.07
C TRP A 486 -21.63 -1.22 21.55
N THR A 487 -22.89 -1.10 21.90
CA THR A 487 -23.69 -2.25 22.31
C THR A 487 -23.91 -3.21 21.15
N LEU A 488 -24.15 -2.68 19.96
CA LEU A 488 -24.44 -3.46 18.75
C LEU A 488 -23.24 -4.25 18.27
N TYR A 489 -22.05 -3.64 18.27
CA TYR A 489 -20.83 -4.22 17.68
C TYR A 489 -19.78 -4.66 18.71
N LYS A 490 -20.15 -4.65 19.99
CA LYS A 490 -19.26 -5.09 21.09
C LYS A 490 -18.76 -6.51 20.88
N GLY A 491 -17.47 -6.64 20.70
CA GLY A 491 -16.79 -7.93 20.52
C GLY A 491 -16.66 -8.38 19.06
N ASP A 492 -17.25 -7.69 18.09
CA ASP A 492 -17.13 -8.02 16.67
C ASP A 492 -15.84 -7.47 16.06
N VAL A 493 -15.47 -6.26 16.48
CA VAL A 493 -14.23 -5.55 16.14
C VAL A 493 -13.66 -4.84 17.36
N PRO A 494 -12.39 -4.44 17.37
CA PRO A 494 -11.87 -3.53 18.39
C PRO A 494 -12.65 -2.21 18.39
N PHE A 495 -12.88 -1.68 19.59
CA PHE A 495 -13.59 -0.43 19.78
C PHE A 495 -12.73 0.54 20.55
N GLU A 496 -12.49 1.71 19.96
CA GLU A 496 -11.77 2.81 20.56
C GLU A 496 -12.73 3.86 21.10
N LEU A 497 -12.39 4.39 22.25
CA LEU A 497 -13.04 5.57 22.81
C LEU A 497 -11.98 6.60 23.13
N GLN A 498 -12.09 7.76 22.49
CA GLN A 498 -11.25 8.91 22.71
C GLN A 498 -11.93 9.90 23.62
N THR A 499 -11.20 10.39 24.64
CA THR A 499 -11.68 11.53 25.43
C THR A 499 -11.65 12.80 24.57
N ILE A 500 -12.67 13.63 24.68
CA ILE A 500 -12.61 14.98 24.12
C ILE A 500 -11.67 15.82 24.96
N ALA A 501 -10.78 16.53 24.36
CA ALA A 501 -9.90 17.54 24.94
C ALA A 501 -9.81 17.57 26.48
N LEU A 502 -8.73 17.95 27.00
CA LEU A 502 -8.34 18.13 28.41
C LEU A 502 -9.47 18.06 29.42
N SER A 503 -9.45 17.03 30.26
CA SER A 503 -10.08 17.06 31.58
C SER A 503 -9.44 18.16 32.46
N SER A 504 -8.61 18.99 31.85
CA SER A 504 -7.74 19.98 32.45
C SER A 504 -8.50 21.16 33.01
N PRO A 505 -8.03 21.70 34.13
CA PRO A 505 -8.52 22.94 34.70
C PRO A 505 -8.26 24.19 33.86
N GLN A 506 -7.53 24.08 32.76
CA GLN A 506 -7.32 25.17 31.81
C GLN A 506 -8.37 25.20 30.68
N GLY A 507 -9.07 24.09 30.45
CA GLY A 507 -10.22 24.00 29.55
C GLY A 507 -11.50 24.46 30.29
N ASN A 508 -12.24 25.35 29.72
CA ASN A 508 -13.53 25.78 30.25
C ASN A 508 -14.60 25.49 29.18
N PRO A 509 -15.54 24.58 29.45
CA PRO A 509 -15.71 23.72 30.63
C PRO A 509 -14.80 22.47 30.58
N PRO A 510 -14.41 21.94 31.75
CA PRO A 510 -13.70 20.68 31.82
C PRO A 510 -14.62 19.57 31.25
N VAL A 511 -14.11 18.74 30.37
CA VAL A 511 -14.79 17.59 29.76
C VAL A 511 -15.19 16.56 30.83
N GLY A 512 -14.71 16.73 32.03
CA GLY A 512 -14.98 15.93 33.19
C GLY A 512 -13.78 15.15 33.72
N SER A 513 -14.04 14.29 34.67
CA SER A 513 -12.98 13.56 35.35
C SER A 513 -12.69 12.21 34.68
N LEU A 514 -11.42 11.86 34.48
CA LEU A 514 -11.01 10.53 34.06
C LEU A 514 -11.52 9.43 35.01
N THR A 515 -11.78 9.76 36.27
CA THR A 515 -12.41 8.83 37.23
C THR A 515 -13.84 8.44 36.89
N THR A 516 -14.51 9.24 36.05
CA THR A 516 -15.87 8.98 35.54
C THR A 516 -15.82 8.37 34.14
N ILE A 517 -14.99 8.93 33.27
CA ILE A 517 -14.94 8.59 31.85
C ILE A 517 -14.37 7.17 31.65
N LEU A 518 -13.24 6.83 32.27
CA LEU A 518 -12.57 5.57 32.03
C LEU A 518 -13.35 4.35 32.50
N PRO A 519 -13.97 4.33 33.71
CA PRO A 519 -14.82 3.21 34.11
C PRO A 519 -16.02 3.01 33.20
N PHE A 520 -16.68 4.09 32.76
CA PHE A 520 -17.80 4.04 31.85
C PHE A 520 -17.42 3.41 30.52
N ALA A 521 -16.33 3.85 29.92
CA ALA A 521 -15.84 3.30 28.66
C ALA A 521 -15.50 1.81 28.74
N VAL A 522 -14.85 1.38 29.82
CA VAL A 522 -14.55 -0.05 30.08
C VAL A 522 -15.84 -0.87 30.24
N GLU A 523 -16.82 -0.36 30.97
CA GLU A 523 -18.11 -1.03 31.18
C GLU A 523 -18.84 -1.24 29.85
N HIS A 524 -18.77 -0.26 28.97
CA HIS A 524 -19.46 -0.28 27.67
C HIS A 524 -18.66 -0.93 26.55
N GLY A 525 -17.47 -1.46 26.83
CA GLY A 525 -16.79 -2.39 25.94
C GLY A 525 -15.65 -1.81 25.14
N ALA A 526 -15.13 -0.64 25.52
CA ALA A 526 -13.88 -0.14 24.95
C ALA A 526 -12.78 -1.18 25.08
N THR A 527 -12.11 -1.46 24.00
CA THR A 527 -10.90 -2.29 23.94
C THR A 527 -9.65 -1.44 23.80
N ILE A 528 -9.84 -0.21 23.36
CA ILE A 528 -8.83 0.84 23.22
C ILE A 528 -9.40 2.10 23.91
N MET A 529 -8.57 2.76 24.69
CA MET A 529 -8.88 4.03 25.34
C MET A 529 -7.80 5.02 24.95
N GLU A 530 -8.16 6.00 24.15
CA GLU A 530 -7.29 7.10 23.76
C GLU A 530 -7.52 8.30 24.68
N ILE A 531 -6.47 8.72 25.37
CA ILE A 531 -6.51 9.88 26.26
C ILE A 531 -5.46 10.91 25.87
N TYR A 532 -5.76 12.18 26.08
CA TYR A 532 -4.80 13.23 25.83
C TYR A 532 -3.59 13.15 26.79
N THR A 533 -2.40 13.44 26.27
CA THR A 533 -1.17 13.43 27.05
C THR A 533 -1.23 14.30 28.27
N ASP A 534 -1.91 15.43 28.20
CA ASP A 534 -2.09 16.36 29.33
C ASP A 534 -2.93 15.74 30.45
N ASP A 535 -3.96 14.98 30.14
CA ASP A 535 -4.76 14.25 31.12
C ASP A 535 -3.95 13.15 31.83
N TRP A 536 -3.11 12.47 31.07
CA TRP A 536 -2.22 11.47 31.63
C TRP A 536 -1.17 12.09 32.55
N LEU A 537 -0.58 13.25 32.16
CA LEU A 537 0.41 13.97 32.98
C LEU A 537 -0.18 14.41 34.32
N GLN A 538 -1.45 14.79 34.38
CA GLN A 538 -2.11 15.09 35.64
C GLN A 538 -2.07 13.91 36.63
N GLY A 539 -2.07 12.68 36.13
CA GLY A 539 -2.02 11.48 36.95
C GLY A 539 -0.59 11.05 37.35
N PHE A 540 0.42 11.45 36.58
CA PHE A 540 1.75 10.86 36.70
C PHE A 540 2.91 11.86 36.87
N ASP A 541 2.76 13.13 36.54
CA ASP A 541 3.80 14.14 36.70
C ASP A 541 3.57 15.01 37.95
N PRO A 542 4.37 14.85 39.02
CA PRO A 542 4.24 15.68 40.22
C PRO A 542 4.40 17.19 39.99
N ASN A 543 5.01 17.59 38.88
CA ASN A 543 5.22 18.99 38.52
C ASN A 543 4.10 19.55 37.65
N TYR A 544 3.19 18.69 37.20
CA TYR A 544 2.09 19.13 36.35
C TYR A 544 1.05 19.93 37.14
N PRO A 545 0.49 21.00 36.59
CA PRO A 545 -0.58 21.75 37.23
C PRO A 545 -1.71 20.82 37.69
N ASN A 546 -2.16 20.99 38.95
CA ASN A 546 -3.21 20.19 39.60
C ASN A 546 -2.92 18.71 39.88
N TYR A 547 -1.70 18.22 39.67
CA TYR A 547 -1.30 16.89 40.15
C TYR A 547 -1.67 16.65 41.61
N SER A 548 -1.48 17.65 42.47
CA SER A 548 -1.84 17.57 43.90
C SER A 548 -3.36 17.33 44.12
N THR A 549 -4.20 17.73 43.19
CA THR A 549 -5.65 17.57 43.30
C THR A 549 -6.13 16.25 42.72
N TYR A 550 -5.63 15.88 41.55
CA TYR A 550 -6.16 14.76 40.75
C TYR A 550 -5.21 13.56 40.65
N GLY A 551 -3.88 13.73 40.88
CA GLY A 551 -2.85 12.78 40.54
C GLY A 551 -3.10 11.36 41.03
N ALA A 552 -3.36 11.18 42.32
CA ALA A 552 -3.62 9.84 42.88
C ALA A 552 -4.89 9.19 42.30
N ALA A 553 -5.96 9.96 42.10
CA ALA A 553 -7.24 9.47 41.58
C ALA A 553 -7.14 9.11 40.09
N TYR A 554 -6.52 9.96 39.29
CA TYR A 554 -6.30 9.72 37.86
C TYR A 554 -5.38 8.53 37.60
N ALA A 555 -4.24 8.45 38.30
CA ALA A 555 -3.35 7.32 38.21
C ALA A 555 -4.04 5.99 38.60
N ALA A 556 -4.93 6.01 39.58
CA ALA A 556 -5.72 4.84 39.95
C ALA A 556 -6.75 4.46 38.87
N ALA A 557 -7.47 5.44 38.32
CA ALA A 557 -8.44 5.22 37.26
C ALA A 557 -7.80 4.68 35.98
N ILE A 558 -6.67 5.26 35.56
CA ILE A 558 -5.89 4.81 34.40
C ILE A 558 -5.41 3.36 34.60
N LYS A 559 -4.86 3.01 35.77
CA LYS A 559 -4.43 1.64 36.07
C LYS A 559 -5.60 0.66 36.11
N ALA A 560 -6.75 1.08 36.64
CA ALA A 560 -7.95 0.24 36.67
C ALA A 560 -8.46 -0.01 35.25
N ALA A 561 -8.57 1.02 34.42
CA ALA A 561 -8.98 0.90 33.03
C ALA A 561 -8.08 -0.03 32.23
N ALA A 562 -6.76 0.12 32.34
CA ALA A 562 -5.79 -0.79 31.71
C ALA A 562 -5.98 -2.27 32.14
N MET A 563 -6.53 -2.53 33.32
CA MET A 563 -6.88 -3.87 33.80
C MET A 563 -8.31 -4.31 33.40
N GLY A 564 -9.07 -3.46 32.70
CA GLY A 564 -10.47 -3.70 32.36
C GLY A 564 -11.39 -3.72 33.58
N LYS A 565 -11.21 -2.73 34.47
CA LYS A 565 -11.97 -2.56 35.73
C LYS A 565 -12.58 -1.16 35.77
#